data_0439e6c375e9ed9c88da4b666157693a
#
_entry.id   0439e6c375e9ed9c88da4b666157693a
#
_cell.length_a   1.000
_cell.length_b   1.000
_cell.length_c   1.000
_cell.angle_alpha   90.00
_cell.angle_beta   90.00
_cell.angle_gamma   90.00
#
_symmetry.space_group_name_H-M   'P 1'
#
loop_
_entity.id
_entity.type
_entity.pdbx_description
1 polymer ?
#
loop_
_entity_poly.entity_id
_entity_poly.type
_entity_poly.pdbx_seq_one_letter_code
_entity_poly.pdbx_strand_id
1 'polypeptide(L)'
;DKNSSVAIIGGGDGGVARECLTKGFDLIDWYELDPEVVKVCYRHLPKICGEVKENNNVKCYWGDAFESIKTVKDSKYDKIFVDLNDDQYCIDLAANNMKALKRNWKPDGVITVQVGWLYKKPKQVNGWSKVLSENIGNSKLDEVFIPSFDCRWNFASSIMNS
;
A
#
# COMPACT_ATOMS: atom_id res chain seq x y z
N ASP A 1 15.65 -9.46 -7.45
CA ASP A 1 15.20 -10.10 -8.70
C ASP A 1 14.95 -9.02 -9.74
N LYS A 2 15.56 -9.17 -10.94
CA LYS A 2 15.28 -8.28 -12.08
C LYS A 2 13.81 -8.40 -12.46
N ASN A 3 13.13 -7.26 -12.69
CA ASN A 3 11.71 -7.11 -13.03
C ASN A 3 10.74 -7.23 -11.83
N SER A 4 11.18 -6.84 -10.63
CA SER A 4 10.28 -6.74 -9.49
C SER A 4 9.32 -5.56 -9.62
N SER A 5 8.05 -5.80 -9.34
CA SER A 5 6.98 -4.82 -9.54
C SER A 5 6.12 -4.65 -8.28
N VAL A 6 5.74 -3.42 -8.01
CA VAL A 6 4.94 -3.07 -6.84
C VAL A 6 3.81 -2.10 -7.21
N ALA A 7 2.65 -2.29 -6.59
CA ALA A 7 1.60 -1.29 -6.53
C ALA A 7 1.59 -0.65 -5.14
N ILE A 8 1.45 0.67 -5.09
CA ILE A 8 1.25 1.44 -3.86
C ILE A 8 -0.10 2.12 -3.99
N ILE A 9 -0.98 1.89 -3.02
CA ILE A 9 -2.34 2.46 -2.96
C ILE A 9 -2.38 3.44 -1.80
N GLY A 10 -2.46 4.74 -2.12
CA GLY A 10 -2.32 5.82 -1.16
C GLY A 10 -0.86 6.18 -0.89
N GLY A 11 -0.53 6.57 0.33
CA GLY A 11 0.83 6.93 0.72
C GLY A 11 1.32 8.22 0.08
N GLY A 12 0.48 9.26 0.05
CA GLY A 12 0.72 10.53 -0.63
C GLY A 12 1.98 11.29 -0.23
N ASP A 13 2.64 10.90 0.87
CA ASP A 13 3.93 11.46 1.27
C ASP A 13 5.13 10.90 0.47
N GLY A 14 4.92 9.85 -0.32
CA GLY A 14 5.94 9.22 -1.14
C GLY A 14 6.96 8.36 -0.39
N GLY A 15 6.80 8.19 0.92
CA GLY A 15 7.74 7.42 1.74
C GLY A 15 7.85 5.97 1.33
N VAL A 16 6.72 5.31 1.07
CA VAL A 16 6.68 3.92 0.60
C VAL A 16 7.34 3.79 -0.78
N ALA A 17 7.07 4.72 -1.70
CA ALA A 17 7.67 4.72 -3.03
C ALA A 17 9.20 4.88 -2.97
N ARG A 18 9.70 5.78 -2.11
CA ARG A 18 11.14 5.94 -1.85
C ARG A 18 11.78 4.64 -1.34
N GLU A 19 11.14 3.98 -0.37
CA GLU A 19 11.67 2.72 0.17
C GLU A 19 11.68 1.62 -0.90
N CYS A 20 10.67 1.56 -1.76
CA CYS A 20 10.64 0.64 -2.89
C CYS A 20 11.80 0.90 -3.87
N LEU A 21 12.09 2.16 -4.20
CA LEU A 21 13.26 2.52 -4.99
C LEU A 21 14.57 2.07 -4.33
N THR A 22 14.71 2.35 -3.04
CA THR A 22 15.90 1.95 -2.25
C THR A 22 16.08 0.42 -2.23
N LYS A 23 15.00 -0.34 -2.26
CA LYS A 23 15.00 -1.81 -2.33
C LYS A 23 15.20 -2.36 -3.74
N GLY A 24 15.29 -1.49 -4.74
CA GLY A 24 15.58 -1.89 -6.12
C GLY A 24 14.40 -2.46 -6.89
N PHE A 25 13.17 -2.01 -6.60
CA PHE A 25 12.04 -2.33 -7.46
C PHE A 25 12.18 -1.64 -8.82
N ASP A 26 11.97 -2.40 -9.89
CA ASP A 26 12.12 -1.92 -11.27
C ASP A 26 10.85 -1.22 -11.79
N LEU A 27 9.70 -1.56 -11.24
CA LEU A 27 8.42 -0.96 -11.59
C LEU A 27 7.63 -0.64 -10.33
N ILE A 28 7.33 0.64 -10.13
CA ILE A 28 6.55 1.15 -9.01
C ILE A 28 5.36 1.92 -9.57
N ASP A 29 4.19 1.32 -9.53
CA ASP A 29 2.94 1.98 -9.86
C ASP A 29 2.34 2.56 -8.57
N TRP A 30 2.30 3.88 -8.50
CA TRP A 30 1.83 4.61 -7.33
C TRP A 30 0.49 5.27 -7.63
N TYR A 31 -0.55 4.84 -6.93
CA TYR A 31 -1.94 5.29 -7.07
C TYR A 31 -2.28 6.21 -5.92
N GLU A 32 -2.52 7.48 -6.20
CA GLU A 32 -2.86 8.48 -5.18
C GLU A 32 -4.09 9.30 -5.61
N LEU A 33 -5.01 9.46 -4.68
CA LEU A 33 -6.27 10.14 -4.94
C LEU A 33 -6.09 11.63 -5.19
N ASP A 34 -5.25 12.28 -4.37
CA ASP A 34 -5.08 13.73 -4.37
C ASP A 34 -3.65 14.16 -4.74
N PRO A 35 -3.43 14.62 -5.98
CA PRO A 35 -2.12 15.11 -6.41
C PRO A 35 -1.62 16.33 -5.63
N GLU A 36 -2.52 17.09 -4.97
CA GLU A 36 -2.12 18.25 -4.18
C GLU A 36 -1.40 17.84 -2.90
N VAL A 37 -1.82 16.73 -2.27
CA VAL A 37 -1.10 16.14 -1.12
C VAL A 37 0.34 15.85 -1.51
N VAL A 38 0.55 15.20 -2.65
CA VAL A 38 1.89 14.88 -3.15
C VAL A 38 2.72 16.13 -3.41
N LYS A 39 2.14 17.17 -4.02
CA LYS A 39 2.83 18.46 -4.26
C LYS A 39 3.25 19.13 -2.97
N VAL A 40 2.38 19.12 -1.95
CA VAL A 40 2.69 19.71 -0.64
C VAL A 40 3.81 18.91 0.04
N CYS A 41 3.76 17.60 -0.01
CA CYS A 41 4.80 16.73 0.55
C CYS A 41 6.15 16.96 -0.13
N TYR A 42 6.22 17.05 -1.44
CA TYR A 42 7.47 17.39 -2.15
C TYR A 42 8.04 18.75 -1.74
N ARG A 43 7.18 19.73 -1.47
CA ARG A 43 7.62 21.07 -1.06
C ARG A 43 8.14 21.10 0.37
N HIS A 44 7.47 20.41 1.28
CA HIS A 44 7.69 20.55 2.72
C HIS A 44 8.42 19.35 3.35
N LEU A 45 8.40 18.19 2.70
CA LEU A 45 8.97 16.94 3.19
C LEU A 45 9.96 16.30 2.19
N PRO A 46 10.91 17.10 1.62
CA PRO A 46 11.79 16.60 0.55
C PRO A 46 12.65 15.41 0.98
N LYS A 47 12.95 15.27 2.28
CA LYS A 47 13.69 14.12 2.81
C LYS A 47 12.85 12.83 2.86
N ILE A 48 11.53 12.95 2.92
CA ILE A 48 10.61 11.80 2.90
C ILE A 48 10.35 11.38 1.46
N CYS A 49 9.96 12.33 0.62
CA CYS A 49 9.67 12.04 -0.79
C CYS A 49 10.91 11.62 -1.59
N GLY A 50 12.09 12.15 -1.24
CA GLY A 50 13.34 11.81 -1.93
C GLY A 50 13.30 12.11 -3.43
N GLU A 51 13.90 11.22 -4.22
CA GLU A 51 14.00 11.32 -5.68
C GLU A 51 12.82 10.65 -6.42
N VAL A 52 11.74 10.32 -5.71
CA VAL A 52 10.60 9.56 -6.25
C VAL A 52 10.02 10.23 -7.49
N LYS A 53 9.88 11.56 -7.47
CA LYS A 53 9.23 12.35 -8.52
C LYS A 53 9.89 12.24 -9.89
N GLU A 54 11.21 12.15 -9.91
CA GLU A 54 12.01 12.21 -11.15
C GLU A 54 12.52 10.82 -11.56
N ASN A 55 12.16 9.78 -10.82
CA ASN A 55 12.65 8.43 -11.07
C ASN A 55 11.79 7.71 -12.10
N ASN A 56 12.41 7.23 -13.17
CA ASN A 56 11.73 6.55 -14.26
C ASN A 56 11.08 5.20 -13.87
N ASN A 57 11.46 4.63 -12.74
CA ASN A 57 10.85 3.41 -12.21
C ASN A 57 9.51 3.68 -11.51
N VAL A 58 9.19 4.95 -11.23
CA VAL A 58 7.94 5.34 -10.56
C VAL A 58 6.97 5.94 -11.57
N LYS A 59 5.77 5.36 -11.61
CA LYS A 59 4.66 5.88 -12.39
C LYS A 59 3.50 6.23 -11.48
N CYS A 60 3.14 7.52 -11.46
CA CYS A 60 2.02 8.01 -10.66
C CYS A 60 0.71 7.93 -11.46
N TYR A 61 -0.33 7.46 -10.79
CA TYR A 61 -1.71 7.44 -11.29
C TYR A 61 -2.59 8.24 -10.33
N TRP A 62 -3.19 9.30 -10.85
CA TRP A 62 -3.99 10.23 -10.06
C TRP A 62 -5.47 9.87 -10.10
N GLY A 63 -6.14 9.91 -8.96
CA GLY A 63 -7.55 9.60 -8.79
C GLY A 63 -7.80 8.31 -8.03
N ASP A 64 -9.01 7.76 -8.15
CA ASP A 64 -9.40 6.55 -7.42
C ASP A 64 -8.54 5.35 -7.83
N ALA A 65 -7.73 4.89 -6.88
CA ALA A 65 -6.84 3.75 -7.05
C ALA A 65 -7.59 2.47 -7.39
N PHE A 66 -8.76 2.26 -6.79
CA PHE A 66 -9.53 1.04 -7.00
C PHE A 66 -10.24 1.01 -8.36
N GLU A 67 -10.57 2.16 -8.92
CA GLU A 67 -11.01 2.21 -10.32
C GLU A 67 -9.84 1.98 -11.27
N SER A 68 -8.71 2.60 -11.01
CA SER A 68 -7.50 2.45 -11.84
C SER A 68 -7.00 1.00 -11.86
N ILE A 69 -6.97 0.33 -10.70
CA ILE A 69 -6.45 -1.04 -10.57
C ILE A 69 -7.30 -2.08 -11.33
N LYS A 70 -8.57 -1.80 -11.56
CA LYS A 70 -9.46 -2.67 -12.37
C LYS A 70 -9.02 -2.79 -13.83
N THR A 71 -8.29 -1.81 -14.32
CA THR A 71 -7.79 -1.78 -15.72
C THR A 71 -6.40 -2.40 -15.89
N VAL A 72 -5.74 -2.73 -14.79
CA VAL A 72 -4.40 -3.31 -14.79
C VAL A 72 -4.44 -4.77 -15.23
N LYS A 73 -3.37 -5.24 -15.89
CA LYS A 73 -3.21 -6.64 -16.29
C LYS A 73 -3.20 -7.58 -15.08
N ASP A 74 -3.67 -8.78 -15.31
CA ASP A 74 -3.63 -9.84 -14.31
C ASP A 74 -2.17 -10.20 -13.95
N SER A 75 -1.95 -10.61 -12.70
CA SER A 75 -0.65 -11.09 -12.19
C SER A 75 0.51 -10.13 -12.47
N LYS A 76 0.30 -8.82 -12.27
CA LYS A 76 1.30 -7.81 -12.55
C LYS A 76 2.28 -7.59 -11.40
N TYR A 77 1.81 -7.60 -10.15
CA TYR A 77 2.59 -7.12 -9.01
C TYR A 77 3.12 -8.25 -8.12
N ASP A 78 4.40 -8.15 -7.77
CA ASP A 78 5.04 -8.99 -6.76
C ASP A 78 4.65 -8.54 -5.35
N LYS A 79 4.42 -7.23 -5.18
CA LYS A 79 3.98 -6.66 -3.91
C LYS A 79 2.89 -5.62 -4.12
N ILE A 80 1.98 -5.55 -3.14
CA ILE A 80 0.96 -4.50 -3.06
C ILE A 80 1.06 -3.88 -1.67
N PHE A 81 1.28 -2.58 -1.60
CA PHE A 81 1.19 -1.81 -0.36
C PHE A 81 -0.11 -1.02 -0.35
N VAL A 82 -0.88 -1.13 0.73
CA VAL A 82 -2.10 -0.35 0.96
C VAL A 82 -1.83 0.57 2.14
N ASP A 83 -1.65 1.85 1.84
CA ASP A 83 -1.32 2.90 2.79
C ASP A 83 -2.41 3.98 2.75
N LEU A 84 -3.57 3.59 3.24
CA LEU A 84 -4.78 4.42 3.34
C LEU A 84 -5.01 4.81 4.80
N ASN A 85 -6.01 5.67 5.02
CA ASN A 85 -6.50 5.94 6.36
C ASN A 85 -7.03 4.66 7.02
N ASP A 86 -6.90 4.59 8.34
CA ASP A 86 -7.31 3.46 9.16
C ASP A 86 -8.79 3.55 9.62
N ASP A 87 -9.64 4.22 8.84
CA ASP A 87 -11.06 4.36 9.12
C ASP A 87 -11.91 3.23 8.47
N GLN A 88 -13.15 3.12 8.91
CA GLN A 88 -14.05 2.08 8.41
C GLN A 88 -14.34 2.20 6.93
N TYR A 89 -14.40 3.43 6.40
CA TYR A 89 -14.65 3.67 4.99
C TYR A 89 -13.54 3.04 4.11
N CYS A 90 -12.28 3.24 4.48
CA CYS A 90 -11.14 2.67 3.76
C CYS A 90 -11.12 1.14 3.83
N ILE A 91 -11.50 0.57 4.98
CA ILE A 91 -11.62 -0.89 5.16
C ILE A 91 -12.69 -1.46 4.21
N ASP A 92 -13.88 -0.84 4.19
CA ASP A 92 -14.98 -1.28 3.35
C ASP A 92 -14.66 -1.12 1.85
N LEU A 93 -13.99 -0.03 1.49
CA LEU A 93 -13.54 0.23 0.13
C LEU A 93 -12.56 -0.84 -0.35
N ALA A 94 -11.56 -1.19 0.47
CA ALA A 94 -10.62 -2.25 0.16
C ALA A 94 -11.31 -3.63 0.08
N ALA A 95 -12.21 -3.94 1.00
CA ALA A 95 -12.98 -5.19 0.99
C ALA A 95 -13.76 -5.37 -0.30
N ASN A 96 -14.46 -4.32 -0.74
CA ASN A 96 -15.28 -4.32 -1.96
C ASN A 96 -14.43 -4.47 -3.24
N ASN A 97 -13.16 -4.09 -3.20
CA ASN A 97 -12.25 -4.15 -4.34
C ASN A 97 -11.20 -5.27 -4.24
N MET A 98 -11.25 -6.10 -3.20
CA MET A 98 -10.25 -7.15 -2.96
C MET A 98 -10.11 -8.13 -4.13
N LYS A 99 -11.20 -8.40 -4.85
CA LYS A 99 -11.17 -9.26 -6.06
C LYS A 99 -10.27 -8.68 -7.16
N ALA A 100 -10.29 -7.36 -7.36
CA ALA A 100 -9.44 -6.69 -8.34
C ALA A 100 -7.97 -6.70 -7.88
N LEU A 101 -7.71 -6.44 -6.60
CA LEU A 101 -6.37 -6.52 -6.03
C LEU A 101 -5.77 -7.93 -6.20
N LYS A 102 -6.55 -8.97 -5.89
CA LYS A 102 -6.10 -10.36 -6.06
C LYS A 102 -5.75 -10.69 -7.51
N ARG A 103 -6.55 -10.25 -8.45
CA ARG A 103 -6.30 -10.50 -9.89
C ARG A 103 -4.95 -9.90 -10.35
N ASN A 104 -4.59 -8.72 -9.84
CA ASN A 104 -3.36 -8.05 -10.24
C ASN A 104 -2.11 -8.53 -9.50
N TRP A 105 -2.27 -9.39 -8.55
CA TRP A 105 -1.23 -9.90 -7.69
C TRP A 105 -0.67 -11.21 -8.24
N LYS A 106 0.64 -11.34 -8.30
CA LYS A 106 1.31 -12.56 -8.74
C LYS A 106 1.17 -13.67 -7.71
N PRO A 107 1.21 -14.95 -8.13
CA PRO A 107 1.43 -16.07 -7.21
C PRO A 107 2.67 -15.80 -6.35
N ASP A 108 2.61 -16.18 -5.07
CA ASP A 108 3.66 -15.95 -4.06
C ASP A 108 3.97 -14.47 -3.77
N GLY A 109 3.23 -13.55 -4.35
CA GLY A 109 3.34 -12.14 -4.05
C GLY A 109 2.86 -11.82 -2.63
N VAL A 110 3.15 -10.61 -2.16
CA VAL A 110 2.80 -10.15 -0.80
C VAL A 110 1.97 -8.88 -0.87
N ILE A 111 0.84 -8.86 -0.14
CA ILE A 111 0.15 -7.63 0.20
C ILE A 111 0.50 -7.22 1.63
N THR A 112 0.74 -5.94 1.84
CA THR A 112 0.93 -5.35 3.16
C THR A 112 0.02 -4.13 3.29
N VAL A 113 -0.74 -4.09 4.38
CA VAL A 113 -1.70 -3.03 4.67
C VAL A 113 -1.31 -2.33 5.96
N GLN A 114 -1.26 -1.02 5.94
CA GLN A 114 -1.22 -0.19 7.14
C GLN A 114 -2.58 -0.30 7.83
N VAL A 115 -2.63 -0.78 9.08
CA VAL A 115 -3.90 -1.09 9.74
C VAL A 115 -4.15 -0.28 11.02
N GLY A 116 -3.19 0.57 11.39
CA GLY A 116 -3.35 1.47 12.52
C GLY A 116 -2.77 0.96 13.84
N TRP A 117 -3.16 1.60 14.91
CA TRP A 117 -2.69 1.29 16.26
C TRP A 117 -3.66 0.39 17.01
N LEU A 118 -3.31 -0.87 17.18
CA LEU A 118 -4.17 -1.90 17.81
C LEU A 118 -4.67 -1.48 19.20
N TYR A 119 -3.83 -0.85 20.00
CA TYR A 119 -4.20 -0.44 21.36
C TYR A 119 -5.33 0.61 21.39
N LYS A 120 -5.32 1.58 20.47
CA LYS A 120 -6.35 2.63 20.40
C LYS A 120 -7.49 2.34 19.46
N LYS A 121 -7.22 1.58 18.39
CA LYS A 121 -8.18 1.33 17.32
C LYS A 121 -8.34 -0.17 17.01
N PRO A 122 -8.64 -1.01 18.02
CA PRO A 122 -8.70 -2.47 17.84
C PRO A 122 -9.75 -2.90 16.81
N LYS A 123 -10.86 -2.16 16.70
CA LYS A 123 -11.91 -2.48 15.72
C LYS A 123 -11.41 -2.33 14.28
N GLN A 124 -10.65 -1.27 13.98
CA GLN A 124 -10.08 -1.03 12.65
C GLN A 124 -9.02 -2.09 12.31
N VAL A 125 -8.09 -2.33 13.22
CA VAL A 125 -7.05 -3.37 13.02
C VAL A 125 -7.69 -4.74 12.80
N ASN A 126 -8.67 -5.10 13.59
CA ASN A 126 -9.40 -6.37 13.44
C ASN A 126 -10.23 -6.39 12.14
N GLY A 127 -10.79 -5.26 11.72
CA GLY A 127 -11.52 -5.12 10.46
C GLY A 127 -10.60 -5.43 9.26
N TRP A 128 -9.42 -4.84 9.20
CA TRP A 128 -8.41 -5.13 8.18
C TRP A 128 -7.96 -6.59 8.20
N SER A 129 -7.66 -7.12 9.39
CA SER A 129 -7.26 -8.52 9.54
C SER A 129 -8.34 -9.47 9.04
N LYS A 130 -9.60 -9.16 9.30
CA LYS A 130 -10.76 -9.92 8.81
C LYS A 130 -10.84 -9.88 7.28
N VAL A 131 -10.76 -8.69 6.67
CA VAL A 131 -10.78 -8.54 5.21
C VAL A 131 -9.68 -9.36 4.54
N LEU A 132 -8.47 -9.33 5.07
CA LEU A 132 -7.36 -10.11 4.53
C LEU A 132 -7.59 -11.62 4.70
N SER A 133 -7.99 -12.06 5.89
CA SER A 133 -8.19 -13.50 6.16
C SER A 133 -9.33 -14.12 5.35
N GLU A 134 -10.42 -13.39 5.17
CA GLU A 134 -11.58 -13.87 4.40
C GLU A 134 -11.33 -13.89 2.89
N ASN A 135 -10.47 -13.01 2.39
CA ASN A 135 -10.25 -12.89 0.95
C ASN A 135 -8.97 -13.54 0.45
N ILE A 136 -7.93 -13.65 1.27
CA ILE A 136 -6.59 -14.06 0.84
C ILE A 136 -6.15 -15.33 1.58
N GLY A 137 -6.43 -15.41 2.86
CA GLY A 137 -5.97 -16.46 3.75
C GLY A 137 -5.30 -15.87 4.99
N ASN A 138 -4.43 -16.65 5.63
CA ASN A 138 -3.79 -16.24 6.87
C ASN A 138 -3.01 -14.93 6.70
N SER A 139 -3.34 -13.94 7.54
CA SER A 139 -2.59 -12.71 7.64
C SER A 139 -1.68 -12.73 8.86
N LYS A 140 -0.47 -12.20 8.69
CA LYS A 140 0.47 -11.92 9.78
C LYS A 140 0.31 -10.45 10.18
N LEU A 141 0.22 -10.21 11.48
CA LEU A 141 0.23 -8.86 12.04
C LEU A 141 1.62 -8.57 12.62
N ASP A 142 2.28 -7.56 12.09
CA ASP A 142 3.54 -7.05 12.58
C ASP A 142 3.34 -5.71 13.31
N GLU A 143 4.07 -5.49 14.39
CA GLU A 143 4.04 -4.25 15.16
C GLU A 143 5.40 -3.56 15.09
N VAL A 144 5.39 -2.28 14.71
CA VAL A 144 6.61 -1.47 14.57
C VAL A 144 6.43 -0.14 15.29
N PHE A 145 7.44 0.28 16.06
CA PHE A 145 7.45 1.62 16.65
C PHE A 145 7.70 2.68 15.57
N ILE A 146 6.77 3.61 15.45
CA ILE A 146 6.87 4.73 14.50
C ILE A 146 7.16 6.01 15.27
N PRO A 147 8.39 6.56 15.21
CA PRO A 147 8.76 7.73 16.01
C PRO A 147 7.89 8.96 15.79
N SER A 148 7.44 9.21 14.56
CA SER A 148 6.58 10.35 14.22
C SER A 148 5.19 10.26 14.85
N PHE A 149 4.73 9.05 15.19
CA PHE A 149 3.44 8.82 15.85
C PHE A 149 3.58 8.59 17.35
N ASP A 150 4.83 8.48 17.83
CA ASP A 150 5.17 8.13 19.23
C ASP A 150 4.39 6.90 19.74
N CYS A 151 4.18 5.93 18.88
CA CYS A 151 3.47 4.71 19.22
C CYS A 151 3.88 3.51 18.35
N ARG A 152 3.42 2.32 18.77
CA ARG A 152 3.56 1.10 18.00
C ARG A 152 2.42 0.99 16.99
N TRP A 153 2.76 0.93 15.73
CA TRP A 153 1.82 0.83 14.61
C TRP A 153 1.80 -0.56 14.04
N ASN A 154 0.66 -0.99 13.56
CA ASN A 154 0.47 -2.34 13.06
C ASN A 154 0.35 -2.36 11.54
N PHE A 155 0.97 -3.39 10.97
CA PHE A 155 0.90 -3.73 9.55
C PHE A 155 0.43 -5.18 9.42
N ALA A 156 -0.59 -5.40 8.58
CA ALA A 156 -1.06 -6.73 8.28
C ALA A 156 -0.56 -7.17 6.90
N SER A 157 0.05 -8.34 6.83
CA SER A 157 0.58 -8.88 5.58
C SER A 157 0.01 -10.26 5.29
N SER A 158 -0.27 -10.54 4.03
CA SER A 158 -0.68 -11.85 3.54
C SER A 158 0.08 -12.23 2.28
N ILE A 159 0.32 -13.52 2.08
CA ILE A 159 0.95 -14.08 0.90
C ILE A 159 -0.13 -14.74 0.06
N MET A 160 -0.11 -14.49 -1.25
CA MET A 160 -0.99 -15.16 -2.20
C MET A 160 -0.57 -16.63 -2.29
N ASN A 161 -1.39 -17.51 -1.79
CA ASN A 161 -1.18 -18.94 -2.02
C ASN A 161 -1.50 -19.26 -3.49
N SER A 162 -0.57 -19.95 -4.13
CA SER A 162 -0.70 -20.47 -5.51
C SER A 162 -1.83 -21.49 -5.65
#